data_62cddc706a11fa441d37be484aaf5a57
#
_entry.id   62cddc706a11fa441d37be484aaf5a57
#
_cell.length_a   1.000
_cell.length_b   1.000
_cell.length_c   1.000
_cell.angle_alpha   90.00
_cell.angle_beta   90.00
_cell.angle_gamma   90.00
#
_symmetry.space_group_name_H-M   'P 1'
#
loop_
_entity.id
_entity.type
_entity.pdbx_description
1 polymer ?
#
loop_
_entity_poly.entity_id
_entity_poly.type
_entity_poly.pdbx_seq_one_letter_code
_entity_poly.pdbx_strand_id
1 'polypeptide(L)'
;MSMMSGKHSAKTHHDAKKRWLDSHDTGYHKSMGRRHIQMIAIGGSIGTGLFLGTGARLQMAGPALALVYLVCGVFSFFILRALGELILHRPSSGSFVSYAREFLGEKASYVAGWMYFLNWAMTGIVDITAVALYMHYWGTFSDVPQWLFALGALSIVATMNMIGVKWFAEMEFWFALIKVAAISLFLIVGVIFLGTGQSVGEHSSGMHLITDNGGFFPHGLLPALVLVQGVIFAFAGIELIGTAAGECKDPEKMLPKAINSVILRIGLFYVGSVVLLVCLLPWNAYQAGQSPFVTFFSNLGVPYIGTIMNIVVLSAALSSLNSGLYSTGRILRSLSMGGSAPKFMSKMSPQSVPYAGILVTVGIYVFGVVLNFLVPSQVFEIVLNIASLGIISSWAFIIVCQMKLRQAIKNGTAKPVAFKMPGAPVTSWLTLLFLASVLVMMALDYPNGTWTVATLPVIAVLLVIGWFSLRKRAREVAAEHRDMPVKESGAKTVQPAELYGQKSAG
;
A
#
# COMPACT_ATOMS: atom_id res chain seq x y z
N MET A 1 51.27 -4.01 -6.19
CA MET A 1 50.70 -4.59 -4.93
C MET A 1 49.57 -3.72 -4.30
N SER A 2 49.52 -2.42 -4.52
CA SER A 2 48.50 -1.49 -3.92
C SER A 2 47.07 -1.67 -4.48
N MET A 3 46.84 -2.02 -5.73
CA MET A 3 45.51 -2.17 -6.33
C MET A 3 44.72 -3.44 -5.92
N MET A 4 45.42 -4.50 -5.47
CA MET A 4 44.73 -5.72 -4.99
C MET A 4 44.20 -5.57 -3.54
N SER A 5 44.87 -4.82 -2.69
CA SER A 5 44.45 -4.55 -1.30
C SER A 5 43.11 -3.75 -1.24
N GLY A 6 42.94 -2.74 -2.10
CA GLY A 6 41.73 -1.93 -2.14
C GLY A 6 40.48 -2.70 -2.62
N LYS A 7 40.62 -3.62 -3.56
CA LYS A 7 39.50 -4.46 -4.05
C LYS A 7 39.08 -5.51 -3.02
N HIS A 8 39.98 -6.02 -2.22
CA HIS A 8 39.69 -7.01 -1.18
C HIS A 8 38.97 -6.34 0.01
N SER A 9 39.39 -5.15 0.42
CA SER A 9 38.75 -4.34 1.46
C SER A 9 37.34 -3.89 1.06
N ALA A 10 37.14 -3.46 -0.18
CA ALA A 10 35.81 -3.06 -0.69
C ALA A 10 34.82 -4.24 -0.75
N LYS A 11 35.31 -5.45 -1.11
CA LYS A 11 34.49 -6.66 -1.18
C LYS A 11 34.07 -7.14 0.21
N THR A 12 34.97 -7.12 1.18
CA THR A 12 34.67 -7.48 2.58
C THR A 12 33.68 -6.50 3.24
N HIS A 13 33.78 -5.22 2.93
CA HIS A 13 32.85 -4.19 3.43
C HIS A 13 31.44 -4.35 2.83
N HIS A 14 31.36 -4.72 1.55
CA HIS A 14 30.09 -5.00 0.86
C HIS A 14 29.40 -6.24 1.45
N ASP A 15 30.14 -7.31 1.69
CA ASP A 15 29.61 -8.55 2.26
C ASP A 15 29.19 -8.40 3.72
N ALA A 16 29.86 -7.57 4.50
CA ALA A 16 29.45 -7.23 5.88
C ALA A 16 28.13 -6.43 5.90
N LYS A 17 28.03 -5.42 5.04
CA LYS A 17 26.80 -4.61 4.89
C LYS A 17 25.61 -5.47 4.43
N LYS A 18 25.82 -6.39 3.49
CA LYS A 18 24.77 -7.31 3.02
C LYS A 18 24.28 -8.22 4.14
N ARG A 19 25.16 -8.84 4.91
CA ARG A 19 24.82 -9.69 6.07
C ARG A 19 24.03 -8.92 7.13
N TRP A 20 24.41 -7.67 7.40
CA TRP A 20 23.66 -6.81 8.31
C TRP A 20 22.25 -6.51 7.80
N LEU A 21 22.08 -6.16 6.53
CA LEU A 21 20.77 -5.94 5.94
C LEU A 21 19.90 -7.20 5.97
N ASP A 22 20.50 -8.38 5.73
CA ASP A 22 19.81 -9.67 5.78
C ASP A 22 19.43 -10.06 7.23
N SER A 23 20.17 -9.60 8.25
CA SER A 23 19.84 -9.85 9.66
C SER A 23 18.53 -9.20 10.10
N HIS A 24 18.08 -8.13 9.44
CA HIS A 24 16.80 -7.48 9.71
C HIS A 24 15.59 -8.33 9.29
N ASP A 25 15.79 -9.28 8.37
CA ASP A 25 14.77 -10.21 7.91
C ASP A 25 14.77 -11.55 8.69
N THR A 26 15.63 -11.69 9.70
CA THR A 26 15.66 -12.88 10.55
C THR A 26 14.41 -12.98 11.42
N GLY A 27 13.95 -14.22 11.67
CA GLY A 27 12.78 -14.50 12.49
C GLY A 27 11.44 -14.51 11.74
N TYR A 28 11.42 -14.20 10.44
CA TYR A 28 10.24 -14.40 9.59
C TYR A 28 10.25 -15.78 8.92
N HIS A 29 9.07 -16.41 8.85
CA HIS A 29 8.90 -17.67 8.14
C HIS A 29 8.53 -17.43 6.69
N LYS A 30 9.22 -18.07 5.74
CA LYS A 30 8.85 -18.08 4.32
C LYS A 30 7.65 -18.99 4.09
N SER A 31 6.46 -18.53 4.48
CA SER A 31 5.22 -19.32 4.45
C SER A 31 4.32 -19.00 3.26
N MET A 32 4.50 -17.84 2.61
CA MET A 32 3.63 -17.39 1.53
C MET A 32 3.93 -18.09 0.20
N GLY A 33 2.95 -18.82 -0.32
CA GLY A 33 2.99 -19.46 -1.62
C GLY A 33 2.48 -18.54 -2.74
N ARG A 34 2.52 -19.05 -3.98
CA ARG A 34 2.15 -18.31 -5.20
C ARG A 34 0.75 -17.69 -5.13
N ARG A 35 -0.26 -18.43 -4.63
CA ARG A 35 -1.65 -17.94 -4.53
C ARG A 35 -1.75 -16.71 -3.62
N HIS A 36 -1.06 -16.73 -2.47
CA HIS A 36 -1.08 -15.62 -1.51
C HIS A 36 -0.43 -14.36 -2.10
N ILE A 37 0.77 -14.49 -2.69
CA ILE A 37 1.48 -13.35 -3.30
C ILE A 37 0.70 -12.75 -4.46
N GLN A 38 0.08 -13.57 -5.31
CA GLN A 38 -0.77 -13.07 -6.39
C GLN A 38 -1.99 -12.32 -5.85
N MET A 39 -2.67 -12.85 -4.82
CA MET A 39 -3.84 -12.21 -4.24
C MET A 39 -3.48 -10.95 -3.45
N ILE A 40 -2.37 -10.93 -2.71
CA ILE A 40 -1.86 -9.72 -2.06
C ILE A 40 -1.54 -8.64 -3.11
N ALA A 41 -0.90 -9.02 -4.22
CA ALA A 41 -0.60 -8.09 -5.29
C ALA A 41 -1.85 -7.56 -6.01
N ILE A 42 -2.93 -8.35 -6.10
CA ILE A 42 -4.20 -7.95 -6.73
C ILE A 42 -5.09 -7.21 -5.74
N GLY A 43 -5.32 -7.80 -4.59
CA GLY A 43 -6.28 -7.34 -3.62
C GLY A 43 -5.76 -6.21 -2.74
N GLY A 44 -4.44 -6.17 -2.50
CA GLY A 44 -3.85 -5.14 -1.64
C GLY A 44 -4.02 -3.71 -2.17
N SER A 45 -4.14 -3.53 -3.48
CA SER A 45 -4.41 -2.23 -4.09
C SER A 45 -5.89 -1.89 -4.23
N ILE A 46 -6.78 -2.89 -4.27
CA ILE A 46 -8.23 -2.69 -4.38
C ILE A 46 -8.81 -2.51 -2.97
N GLY A 47 -8.94 -1.28 -2.52
CA GLY A 47 -9.38 -0.91 -1.18
C GLY A 47 -10.44 0.18 -1.17
N THR A 48 -10.57 0.85 -0.03
CA THR A 48 -11.52 1.95 0.22
C THR A 48 -11.36 3.11 -0.74
N GLY A 49 -10.16 3.38 -1.24
CA GLY A 49 -9.90 4.43 -2.23
C GLY A 49 -10.70 4.26 -3.53
N LEU A 50 -10.79 3.01 -4.05
CA LEU A 50 -11.60 2.73 -5.22
C LEU A 50 -13.09 2.61 -4.86
N PHE A 51 -13.42 1.85 -3.82
CA PHE A 51 -14.81 1.53 -3.51
C PHE A 51 -15.59 2.68 -2.88
N LEU A 52 -14.97 3.53 -2.07
CA LEU A 52 -15.65 4.65 -1.41
C LEU A 52 -15.20 6.00 -1.96
N GLY A 53 -13.89 6.20 -2.07
CA GLY A 53 -13.33 7.48 -2.48
C GLY A 53 -13.72 7.90 -3.91
N THR A 54 -14.06 6.95 -4.80
CA THR A 54 -14.47 7.25 -6.17
C THR A 54 -15.82 7.99 -6.24
N GLY A 55 -16.75 7.77 -5.29
CA GLY A 55 -18.06 8.40 -5.32
C GLY A 55 -17.99 9.93 -5.26
N ALA A 56 -17.31 10.49 -4.24
CA ALA A 56 -17.12 11.93 -4.11
C ALA A 56 -16.37 12.51 -5.31
N ARG A 57 -15.38 11.78 -5.85
CA ARG A 57 -14.55 12.23 -6.98
C ARG A 57 -15.31 12.22 -8.30
N LEU A 58 -16.23 11.27 -8.52
CA LEU A 58 -17.15 11.29 -9.66
C LEU A 58 -18.03 12.53 -9.61
N GLN A 59 -18.57 12.88 -8.44
CA GLN A 59 -19.37 14.08 -8.27
C GLN A 59 -18.59 15.37 -8.60
N MET A 60 -17.29 15.41 -8.29
CA MET A 60 -16.44 16.59 -8.51
C MET A 60 -15.86 16.72 -9.92
N ALA A 61 -15.44 15.64 -10.54
CA ALA A 61 -14.76 15.66 -11.85
C ALA A 61 -15.60 15.10 -12.99
N GLY A 62 -16.70 14.42 -12.69
CA GLY A 62 -17.49 13.76 -13.71
C GLY A 62 -16.70 12.69 -14.48
N PRO A 63 -16.97 12.53 -15.79
CA PRO A 63 -16.31 11.55 -16.64
C PRO A 63 -14.79 11.72 -16.76
N ALA A 64 -14.26 12.94 -16.56
CA ALA A 64 -12.83 13.23 -16.60
C ALA A 64 -12.04 12.43 -15.53
N LEU A 65 -12.71 11.94 -14.49
CA LEU A 65 -12.11 11.07 -13.49
C LEU A 65 -11.46 9.82 -14.10
N ALA A 66 -12.02 9.27 -15.18
CA ALA A 66 -11.43 8.12 -15.87
C ALA A 66 -10.00 8.42 -16.39
N LEU A 67 -9.78 9.64 -16.93
CA LEU A 67 -8.47 10.08 -17.38
C LEU A 67 -7.49 10.23 -16.20
N VAL A 68 -7.97 10.76 -15.07
CA VAL A 68 -7.14 10.88 -13.86
C VAL A 68 -6.70 9.51 -13.36
N TYR A 69 -7.61 8.52 -13.34
CA TYR A 69 -7.28 7.13 -13.01
C TYR A 69 -6.27 6.51 -13.99
N LEU A 70 -6.41 6.79 -15.28
CA LEU A 70 -5.46 6.30 -16.30
C LEU A 70 -4.05 6.86 -16.05
N VAL A 71 -3.92 8.17 -15.86
CA VAL A 71 -2.63 8.83 -15.61
C VAL A 71 -1.99 8.30 -14.33
N CYS A 72 -2.73 8.27 -13.21
CA CYS A 72 -2.24 7.72 -11.94
C CYS A 72 -1.84 6.24 -12.10
N GLY A 73 -2.59 5.47 -12.87
CA GLY A 73 -2.32 4.06 -13.15
C GLY A 73 -1.01 3.84 -13.89
N VAL A 74 -0.71 4.66 -14.89
CA VAL A 74 0.57 4.59 -15.64
C VAL A 74 1.76 4.85 -14.69
N PHE A 75 1.69 5.86 -13.85
CA PHE A 75 2.78 6.15 -12.89
C PHE A 75 2.86 5.10 -11.80
N SER A 76 1.74 4.58 -11.29
CA SER A 76 1.70 3.46 -10.34
C SER A 76 2.37 2.21 -10.92
N PHE A 77 2.17 1.93 -12.21
CA PHE A 77 2.87 0.84 -12.89
C PHE A 77 4.40 1.07 -12.91
N PHE A 78 4.88 2.28 -13.21
CA PHE A 78 6.31 2.57 -13.17
C PHE A 78 6.89 2.40 -11.76
N ILE A 79 6.18 2.85 -10.73
CA ILE A 79 6.58 2.69 -9.32
C ILE A 79 6.68 1.21 -8.96
N LEU A 80 5.70 0.41 -9.36
CA LEU A 80 5.69 -1.02 -9.09
C LEU A 80 6.80 -1.76 -9.85
N ARG A 81 7.12 -1.33 -11.07
CA ARG A 81 8.27 -1.86 -11.85
C ARG A 81 9.60 -1.52 -11.18
N ALA A 82 9.74 -0.29 -10.67
CA ALA A 82 10.92 0.15 -9.92
C ALA A 82 11.08 -0.67 -8.62
N LEU A 83 9.99 -0.85 -7.87
CA LEU A 83 9.99 -1.68 -6.68
C LEU A 83 10.35 -3.14 -6.99
N GLY A 84 9.82 -3.70 -8.07
CA GLY A 84 10.15 -5.05 -8.53
C GLY A 84 11.63 -5.23 -8.85
N GLU A 85 12.27 -4.24 -9.46
CA GLU A 85 13.72 -4.23 -9.72
C GLU A 85 14.52 -4.25 -8.41
N LEU A 86 14.08 -3.50 -7.39
CA LEU A 86 14.68 -3.48 -6.05
C LEU A 86 14.49 -4.82 -5.31
N ILE A 87 13.29 -5.39 -5.37
CA ILE A 87 12.99 -6.68 -4.70
C ILE A 87 13.83 -7.81 -5.30
N LEU A 88 13.99 -7.85 -6.62
CA LEU A 88 14.79 -8.88 -7.26
C LEU A 88 16.30 -8.67 -7.10
N HIS A 89 16.74 -7.45 -6.76
CA HIS A 89 18.08 -7.21 -6.27
C HIS A 89 18.29 -7.87 -4.89
N ARG A 90 17.35 -7.67 -3.95
CA ARG A 90 17.39 -8.24 -2.59
C ARG A 90 16.01 -8.26 -1.95
N PRO A 91 15.32 -9.42 -1.89
CA PRO A 91 14.04 -9.52 -1.19
C PRO A 91 14.19 -9.16 0.30
N SER A 92 13.32 -8.29 0.83
CA SER A 92 13.35 -7.87 2.24
C SER A 92 11.97 -7.54 2.74
N SER A 93 11.62 -7.99 3.96
CA SER A 93 10.36 -7.63 4.64
C SER A 93 10.31 -6.16 5.04
N GLY A 94 11.45 -5.48 5.14
CA GLY A 94 11.54 -4.04 5.31
C GLY A 94 11.31 -3.25 4.01
N SER A 95 11.12 -3.93 2.87
CA SER A 95 10.82 -3.34 1.56
C SER A 95 11.74 -2.15 1.23
N PHE A 96 11.17 -1.08 0.68
CA PHE A 96 11.93 0.10 0.26
C PHE A 96 12.60 0.87 1.41
N VAL A 97 12.19 0.68 2.67
CA VAL A 97 12.89 1.22 3.85
C VAL A 97 14.27 0.59 3.99
N SER A 98 14.38 -0.73 3.73
CA SER A 98 15.68 -1.43 3.68
C SER A 98 16.54 -0.96 2.50
N TYR A 99 15.94 -0.70 1.34
CA TYR A 99 16.66 -0.17 0.17
C TYR A 99 17.09 1.29 0.37
N ALA A 100 16.27 2.11 1.05
CA ALA A 100 16.67 3.47 1.44
C ALA A 100 17.90 3.43 2.35
N ARG A 101 17.98 2.49 3.29
CA ARG A 101 19.16 2.27 4.14
C ARG A 101 20.37 1.83 3.31
N GLU A 102 20.17 0.92 2.38
CA GLU A 102 21.22 0.40 1.53
C GLU A 102 21.85 1.45 0.62
N PHE A 103 21.04 2.25 -0.07
CA PHE A 103 21.47 3.16 -1.12
C PHE A 103 21.58 4.63 -0.69
N LEU A 104 20.84 5.07 0.34
CA LEU A 104 20.75 6.47 0.75
C LEU A 104 21.22 6.69 2.20
N GLY A 105 21.35 5.62 2.99
CA GLY A 105 21.84 5.66 4.37
C GLY A 105 20.73 5.78 5.43
N GLU A 106 21.16 5.85 6.71
CA GLU A 106 20.27 5.73 7.86
C GLU A 106 19.22 6.84 7.97
N LYS A 107 19.59 8.09 7.64
CA LYS A 107 18.64 9.21 7.68
C LYS A 107 17.50 9.02 6.68
N ALA A 108 17.81 8.58 5.47
CA ALA A 108 16.83 8.34 4.43
C ALA A 108 15.91 7.17 4.81
N SER A 109 16.48 6.09 5.34
CA SER A 109 15.70 4.96 5.88
C SER A 109 14.75 5.37 7.00
N TYR A 110 15.23 6.24 7.92
CA TYR A 110 14.41 6.80 8.98
C TYR A 110 13.20 7.56 8.41
N VAL A 111 13.43 8.51 7.51
CA VAL A 111 12.37 9.31 6.90
C VAL A 111 11.41 8.41 6.10
N ALA A 112 11.93 7.53 5.24
CA ALA A 112 11.13 6.62 4.44
C ALA A 112 10.21 5.73 5.30
N GLY A 113 10.76 5.19 6.41
CA GLY A 113 10.00 4.30 7.27
C GLY A 113 8.92 5.01 8.07
N TRP A 114 9.19 6.19 8.62
CA TRP A 114 8.19 6.95 9.39
C TRP A 114 7.12 7.56 8.48
N MET A 115 7.46 7.99 7.25
CA MET A 115 6.47 8.44 6.27
C MET A 115 5.59 7.28 5.78
N TYR A 116 6.14 6.08 5.63
CA TYR A 116 5.34 4.90 5.32
C TYR A 116 4.45 4.45 6.49
N PHE A 117 4.96 4.58 7.71
CA PHE A 117 4.14 4.38 8.89
C PHE A 117 2.98 5.38 8.95
N LEU A 118 3.24 6.67 8.67
CA LEU A 118 2.19 7.71 8.58
C LEU A 118 1.13 7.35 7.54
N ASN A 119 1.56 6.90 6.34
CA ASN A 119 0.63 6.44 5.31
C ASN A 119 -0.34 5.38 5.87
N TRP A 120 0.18 4.28 6.40
CA TRP A 120 -0.66 3.19 6.89
C TRP A 120 -1.41 3.52 8.18
N ALA A 121 -0.84 4.39 9.03
CA ALA A 121 -1.54 4.88 10.22
C ALA A 121 -2.80 5.67 9.82
N MET A 122 -2.70 6.54 8.83
CA MET A 122 -3.85 7.30 8.32
C MET A 122 -4.79 6.42 7.49
N THR A 123 -4.26 5.55 6.63
CA THR A 123 -5.07 4.59 5.84
C THR A 123 -5.93 3.71 6.74
N GLY A 124 -5.40 3.21 7.84
CA GLY A 124 -6.22 2.41 8.77
C GLY A 124 -7.34 3.20 9.44
N ILE A 125 -7.14 4.51 9.71
CA ILE A 125 -8.23 5.37 10.18
C ILE A 125 -9.27 5.57 9.07
N VAL A 126 -8.85 5.74 7.80
CA VAL A 126 -9.76 5.76 6.65
C VAL A 126 -10.57 4.47 6.57
N ASP A 127 -9.92 3.32 6.75
CA ASP A 127 -10.56 2.01 6.62
C ASP A 127 -11.59 1.74 7.72
N ILE A 128 -11.28 2.03 9.00
CA ILE A 128 -12.26 1.88 10.09
C ILE A 128 -13.44 2.85 9.94
N THR A 129 -13.19 4.04 9.41
CA THR A 129 -14.24 5.02 9.09
C THR A 129 -15.11 4.53 7.94
N ALA A 130 -14.51 3.97 6.90
CA ALA A 130 -15.25 3.38 5.77
C ALA A 130 -16.15 2.22 6.23
N VAL A 131 -15.66 1.35 7.12
CA VAL A 131 -16.49 0.28 7.71
C VAL A 131 -17.71 0.87 8.40
N ALA A 132 -17.53 1.93 9.17
CA ALA A 132 -18.64 2.58 9.87
C ALA A 132 -19.67 3.18 8.90
N LEU A 133 -19.22 3.85 7.82
CA LEU A 133 -20.10 4.37 6.76
C LEU A 133 -20.85 3.26 6.04
N TYR A 134 -20.19 2.14 5.74
CA TYR A 134 -20.84 0.98 5.11
C TYR A 134 -21.86 0.31 6.03
N MET A 135 -21.66 0.31 7.36
CA MET A 135 -22.64 -0.20 8.31
C MET A 135 -23.90 0.67 8.36
N HIS A 136 -23.77 1.97 8.21
CA HIS A 136 -24.91 2.90 8.14
C HIS A 136 -25.75 2.77 6.84
N TYR A 137 -25.27 2.08 5.83
CA TYR A 137 -26.07 1.74 4.64
C TYR A 137 -27.36 1.00 4.99
N TRP A 138 -27.33 0.17 6.04
CA TRP A 138 -28.52 -0.48 6.56
C TRP A 138 -29.18 0.46 7.60
N GLY A 139 -30.32 1.02 7.24
CA GLY A 139 -31.05 1.97 8.09
C GLY A 139 -31.33 1.48 9.51
N THR A 140 -31.36 0.16 9.72
CA THR A 140 -31.46 -0.46 11.07
C THR A 140 -30.31 -0.05 12.00
N PHE A 141 -29.18 0.36 11.46
CA PHE A 141 -28.00 0.76 12.22
C PHE A 141 -27.78 2.29 12.24
N SER A 142 -28.72 3.09 11.71
CA SER A 142 -28.59 4.55 11.61
C SER A 142 -28.36 5.22 12.98
N ASP A 143 -28.95 4.69 14.04
CA ASP A 143 -28.86 5.26 15.38
C ASP A 143 -27.61 4.79 16.15
N VAL A 144 -26.87 3.82 15.60
CA VAL A 144 -25.64 3.33 16.24
C VAL A 144 -24.50 4.32 15.93
N PRO A 145 -23.82 4.85 16.96
CA PRO A 145 -22.71 5.77 16.74
C PRO A 145 -21.60 5.18 15.88
N GLN A 146 -21.11 5.97 14.92
CA GLN A 146 -20.06 5.58 13.95
C GLN A 146 -18.81 4.98 14.60
N TRP A 147 -18.39 5.55 15.73
CA TRP A 147 -17.20 5.09 16.45
C TRP A 147 -17.30 3.66 16.99
N LEU A 148 -18.52 3.15 17.28
CA LEU A 148 -18.72 1.76 17.73
C LEU A 148 -18.38 0.76 16.61
N PHE A 149 -18.78 1.04 15.37
CA PHE A 149 -18.43 0.21 14.22
C PHE A 149 -16.92 0.27 13.92
N ALA A 150 -16.33 1.48 14.03
CA ALA A 150 -14.89 1.66 13.87
C ALA A 150 -14.10 0.87 14.93
N LEU A 151 -14.52 0.89 16.19
CA LEU A 151 -13.92 0.10 17.27
C LEU A 151 -14.10 -1.40 17.06
N GLY A 152 -15.28 -1.83 16.63
CA GLY A 152 -15.55 -3.23 16.30
C GLY A 152 -14.65 -3.76 15.18
N ALA A 153 -14.54 -3.02 14.09
CA ALA A 153 -13.64 -3.36 12.97
C ALA A 153 -12.18 -3.46 13.42
N LEU A 154 -11.71 -2.46 14.17
CA LEU A 154 -10.35 -2.46 14.73
C LEU A 154 -10.11 -3.67 15.62
N SER A 155 -11.03 -3.99 16.52
CA SER A 155 -10.89 -5.11 17.46
C SER A 155 -10.79 -6.44 16.75
N ILE A 156 -11.63 -6.68 15.73
CA ILE A 156 -11.63 -7.91 14.93
C ILE A 156 -10.28 -8.04 14.19
N VAL A 157 -9.89 -7.02 13.44
CA VAL A 157 -8.70 -7.11 12.58
C VAL A 157 -7.41 -7.12 13.39
N ALA A 158 -7.33 -6.38 14.50
CA ALA A 158 -6.18 -6.44 15.41
C ALA A 158 -5.99 -7.83 16.00
N THR A 159 -7.06 -8.46 16.46
CA THR A 159 -7.03 -9.84 16.98
C THR A 159 -6.51 -10.81 15.92
N MET A 160 -7.03 -10.74 14.69
CA MET A 160 -6.63 -11.59 13.58
C MET A 160 -5.13 -11.45 13.24
N ASN A 161 -4.60 -10.21 13.22
CA ASN A 161 -3.19 -9.96 12.96
C ASN A 161 -2.25 -10.50 14.04
N MET A 162 -2.74 -10.65 15.27
CA MET A 162 -1.95 -11.18 16.39
C MET A 162 -1.80 -12.71 16.35
N ILE A 163 -2.64 -13.44 15.59
CA ILE A 163 -2.59 -14.90 15.51
C ILE A 163 -1.37 -15.39 14.73
N GLY A 164 -1.07 -14.82 13.58
CA GLY A 164 0.11 -15.19 12.77
C GLY A 164 -0.01 -14.94 11.29
N VAL A 165 1.15 -14.96 10.62
CA VAL A 165 1.31 -14.65 9.18
C VAL A 165 0.47 -15.55 8.27
N LYS A 166 0.35 -16.83 8.60
CA LYS A 166 -0.43 -17.78 7.80
C LYS A 166 -1.91 -17.40 7.77
N TRP A 167 -2.46 -16.97 8.90
CA TRP A 167 -3.84 -16.50 9.01
C TRP A 167 -4.04 -15.19 8.24
N PHE A 168 -3.11 -14.23 8.39
CA PHE A 168 -3.12 -13.02 7.57
C PHE A 168 -3.19 -13.34 6.08
N ALA A 169 -2.30 -14.19 5.58
CA ALA A 169 -2.21 -14.52 4.16
C ALA A 169 -3.47 -15.23 3.63
N GLU A 170 -4.06 -16.11 4.44
CA GLU A 170 -5.29 -16.83 4.06
C GLU A 170 -6.50 -15.88 4.02
N MET A 171 -6.63 -15.01 5.02
CA MET A 171 -7.72 -14.01 5.06
C MET A 171 -7.60 -13.04 3.89
N GLU A 172 -6.39 -12.53 3.61
CA GLU A 172 -6.16 -11.62 2.50
C GLU A 172 -6.45 -12.30 1.15
N PHE A 173 -6.17 -13.60 1.02
CA PHE A 173 -6.53 -14.38 -0.16
C PHE A 173 -8.05 -14.35 -0.41
N TRP A 174 -8.86 -14.64 0.62
CA TRP A 174 -10.32 -14.68 0.49
C TRP A 174 -10.91 -13.28 0.28
N PHE A 175 -10.46 -12.27 1.01
CA PHE A 175 -10.88 -10.90 0.79
C PHE A 175 -10.55 -10.42 -0.62
N ALA A 176 -9.35 -10.71 -1.12
CA ALA A 176 -8.94 -10.33 -2.47
C ALA A 176 -9.79 -11.05 -3.53
N LEU A 177 -10.10 -12.34 -3.33
CA LEU A 177 -10.94 -13.10 -4.24
C LEU A 177 -12.36 -12.51 -4.32
N ILE A 178 -12.96 -12.17 -3.18
CA ILE A 178 -14.30 -11.54 -3.11
C ILE A 178 -14.29 -10.19 -3.86
N LYS A 179 -13.30 -9.34 -3.61
CA LYS A 179 -13.16 -8.03 -4.27
C LYS A 179 -13.04 -8.17 -5.80
N VAL A 180 -12.17 -9.06 -6.25
CA VAL A 180 -11.94 -9.31 -7.69
C VAL A 180 -13.19 -9.88 -8.34
N ALA A 181 -13.86 -10.83 -7.71
CA ALA A 181 -15.09 -11.40 -8.21
C ALA A 181 -16.20 -10.34 -8.35
N ALA A 182 -16.35 -9.48 -7.34
CA ALA A 182 -17.36 -8.42 -7.35
C ALA A 182 -17.11 -7.35 -8.42
N ILE A 183 -15.86 -6.89 -8.58
CA ILE A 183 -15.53 -5.93 -9.67
C ILE A 183 -15.70 -6.60 -11.02
N SER A 184 -15.30 -7.86 -11.18
CA SER A 184 -15.50 -8.60 -12.44
C SER A 184 -16.98 -8.73 -12.77
N LEU A 185 -17.82 -9.05 -11.77
CA LEU A 185 -19.27 -9.09 -11.94
C LEU A 185 -19.83 -7.72 -12.35
N PHE A 186 -19.39 -6.64 -11.69
CA PHE A 186 -19.76 -5.27 -12.05
C PHE A 186 -19.39 -4.97 -13.51
N LEU A 187 -18.17 -5.30 -13.94
CA LEU A 187 -17.72 -5.06 -15.32
C LEU A 187 -18.58 -5.84 -16.33
N ILE A 188 -18.87 -7.11 -16.05
CA ILE A 188 -19.70 -7.95 -16.94
C ILE A 188 -21.12 -7.39 -17.04
N VAL A 189 -21.77 -7.15 -15.90
CA VAL A 189 -23.13 -6.60 -15.86
C VAL A 189 -23.17 -5.21 -16.50
N GLY A 190 -22.21 -4.34 -16.17
CA GLY A 190 -22.13 -3.00 -16.74
C GLY A 190 -21.97 -2.99 -18.26
N VAL A 191 -21.12 -3.87 -18.81
CA VAL A 191 -20.97 -4.02 -20.27
C VAL A 191 -22.26 -4.52 -20.92
N ILE A 192 -22.96 -5.48 -20.30
CA ILE A 192 -24.24 -5.97 -20.79
C ILE A 192 -25.27 -4.84 -20.81
N PHE A 193 -25.43 -4.08 -19.73
CA PHE A 193 -26.36 -2.96 -19.65
C PHE A 193 -26.03 -1.88 -20.69
N LEU A 194 -24.76 -1.50 -20.80
CA LEU A 194 -24.32 -0.53 -21.81
C LEU A 194 -24.55 -1.01 -23.24
N GLY A 195 -24.28 -2.29 -23.53
CA GLY A 195 -24.44 -2.87 -24.87
C GLY A 195 -25.90 -3.10 -25.27
N THR A 196 -26.79 -3.32 -24.32
CA THR A 196 -28.23 -3.53 -24.54
C THR A 196 -29.07 -2.25 -24.37
N GLY A 197 -28.47 -1.16 -23.88
CA GLY A 197 -29.18 0.10 -23.57
C GLY A 197 -30.18 -0.03 -22.43
N GLN A 198 -30.06 -1.02 -21.57
CA GLN A 198 -30.95 -1.21 -20.43
C GLN A 198 -30.85 -0.07 -19.42
N SER A 199 -31.97 0.27 -18.81
CA SER A 199 -32.01 1.33 -17.81
C SER A 199 -31.48 0.86 -16.45
N VAL A 200 -30.77 1.75 -15.75
CA VAL A 200 -30.38 1.63 -14.35
C VAL A 200 -31.19 2.64 -13.55
N GLY A 201 -32.16 2.17 -12.77
CA GLY A 201 -33.16 3.03 -12.17
C GLY A 201 -33.98 3.76 -13.27
N GLU A 202 -34.01 5.09 -13.21
CA GLU A 202 -34.73 5.93 -14.17
C GLU A 202 -33.89 6.34 -15.39
N HIS A 203 -32.59 5.99 -15.44
CA HIS A 203 -31.65 6.41 -16.46
C HIS A 203 -31.36 5.28 -17.44
N SER A 204 -31.52 5.53 -18.75
CA SER A 204 -31.04 4.63 -19.80
C SER A 204 -29.51 4.68 -19.84
N SER A 205 -28.85 3.51 -19.86
CA SER A 205 -27.40 3.44 -19.96
C SER A 205 -26.91 3.81 -21.38
N GLY A 206 -25.80 4.55 -21.43
CA GLY A 206 -25.21 4.96 -22.72
C GLY A 206 -24.21 6.09 -22.60
N MET A 207 -23.49 6.34 -23.68
CA MET A 207 -22.54 7.45 -23.79
C MET A 207 -23.22 8.83 -23.74
N HIS A 208 -24.53 8.91 -24.04
CA HIS A 208 -25.31 10.12 -23.94
C HIS A 208 -25.35 10.69 -22.51
N LEU A 209 -25.26 9.85 -21.47
CA LEU A 209 -25.16 10.30 -20.09
C LEU A 209 -23.97 11.25 -19.85
N ILE A 210 -22.90 11.12 -20.64
CA ILE A 210 -21.75 12.03 -20.60
C ILE A 210 -22.12 13.37 -21.26
N THR A 211 -22.69 13.33 -22.49
CA THR A 211 -23.01 14.54 -23.25
C THR A 211 -24.14 15.34 -22.62
N ASP A 212 -25.17 14.68 -22.11
CA ASP A 212 -26.36 15.30 -21.54
C ASP A 212 -26.12 15.92 -20.16
N ASN A 213 -25.03 15.52 -19.49
CA ASN A 213 -24.66 16.01 -18.15
C ASN A 213 -23.38 16.88 -18.16
N GLY A 214 -23.20 17.72 -19.19
CA GLY A 214 -22.12 18.72 -19.24
C GLY A 214 -20.83 18.24 -19.90
N GLY A 215 -20.86 17.11 -20.60
CA GLY A 215 -19.73 16.57 -21.36
C GLY A 215 -18.66 15.91 -20.50
N PHE A 216 -17.47 15.77 -21.10
CA PHE A 216 -16.37 15.06 -20.45
C PHE A 216 -15.75 15.82 -19.26
N PHE A 217 -15.77 17.16 -19.28
CA PHE A 217 -15.28 18.05 -18.23
C PHE A 217 -16.40 18.98 -17.72
N PRO A 218 -17.42 18.45 -17.00
CA PRO A 218 -18.59 19.25 -16.62
C PRO A 218 -18.25 20.45 -15.70
N HIS A 219 -17.16 20.34 -14.95
CA HIS A 219 -16.65 21.41 -14.05
C HIS A 219 -15.33 22.01 -14.55
N GLY A 220 -14.92 21.74 -15.80
CA GLY A 220 -13.64 22.16 -16.35
C GLY A 220 -12.48 21.23 -15.99
N LEU A 221 -11.28 21.59 -16.45
CA LEU A 221 -10.08 20.77 -16.31
C LEU A 221 -9.47 20.83 -14.89
N LEU A 222 -9.50 21.99 -14.24
CA LEU A 222 -8.82 22.20 -12.95
C LEU A 222 -9.36 21.28 -11.85
N PRO A 223 -10.68 21.12 -11.64
CA PRO A 223 -11.21 20.17 -10.66
C PRO A 223 -10.75 18.73 -10.89
N ALA A 224 -10.64 18.29 -12.15
CA ALA A 224 -10.12 16.97 -12.44
C ALA A 224 -8.64 16.83 -12.07
N LEU A 225 -7.81 17.85 -12.32
CA LEU A 225 -6.39 17.82 -11.98
C LEU A 225 -6.12 17.80 -10.47
N VAL A 226 -6.84 18.59 -9.69
CA VAL A 226 -6.64 18.63 -8.23
C VAL A 226 -7.04 17.31 -7.55
N LEU A 227 -7.90 16.50 -8.17
CA LEU A 227 -8.30 15.19 -7.63
C LEU A 227 -7.24 14.08 -7.78
N VAL A 228 -6.16 14.34 -8.52
CA VAL A 228 -5.06 13.36 -8.71
C VAL A 228 -4.55 12.83 -7.37
N GLN A 229 -4.43 13.68 -6.35
CA GLN A 229 -4.01 13.29 -4.99
C GLN A 229 -4.91 12.21 -4.38
N GLY A 230 -6.21 12.37 -4.49
CA GLY A 230 -7.16 11.41 -3.94
C GLY A 230 -7.24 10.12 -4.77
N VAL A 231 -6.99 10.20 -6.08
CA VAL A 231 -6.89 9.03 -6.95
C VAL A 231 -5.61 8.24 -6.68
N ILE A 232 -4.49 8.90 -6.34
CA ILE A 232 -3.27 8.20 -5.88
C ILE A 232 -3.58 7.30 -4.68
N PHE A 233 -4.41 7.74 -3.74
CA PHE A 233 -4.84 6.93 -2.62
C PHE A 233 -5.55 5.63 -3.06
N ALA A 234 -6.31 5.66 -4.17
CA ALA A 234 -6.94 4.45 -4.70
C ALA A 234 -5.93 3.39 -5.18
N PHE A 235 -4.69 3.80 -5.46
CA PHE A 235 -3.58 2.90 -5.81
C PHE A 235 -2.67 2.58 -4.61
N ALA A 236 -2.96 3.10 -3.41
CA ALA A 236 -2.23 2.74 -2.19
C ALA A 236 -2.26 1.22 -1.98
N GLY A 237 -1.17 0.68 -1.43
CA GLY A 237 -1.04 -0.76 -1.18
C GLY A 237 -0.39 -1.54 -2.33
N ILE A 238 -0.12 -0.94 -3.51
CA ILE A 238 0.66 -1.62 -4.55
C ILE A 238 2.05 -2.01 -4.05
N GLU A 239 2.63 -1.22 -3.14
CA GLU A 239 3.93 -1.46 -2.52
C GLU A 239 3.94 -2.60 -1.48
N LEU A 240 2.77 -3.11 -1.05
CA LEU A 240 2.66 -4.28 -0.16
C LEU A 240 3.40 -5.52 -0.69
N ILE A 241 3.47 -5.66 -2.01
CA ILE A 241 4.25 -6.74 -2.64
C ILE A 241 5.72 -6.70 -2.20
N GLY A 242 6.24 -5.52 -1.86
CA GLY A 242 7.59 -5.34 -1.34
C GLY A 242 7.77 -5.93 0.05
N THR A 243 6.84 -5.69 0.97
CA THR A 243 6.88 -6.28 2.33
C THR A 243 6.63 -7.78 2.32
N ALA A 244 5.69 -8.24 1.49
CA ALA A 244 5.39 -9.66 1.33
C ALA A 244 6.53 -10.46 0.67
N ALA A 245 7.39 -9.80 -0.10
CA ALA A 245 8.51 -10.44 -0.82
C ALA A 245 9.52 -11.11 0.12
N GLY A 246 9.76 -10.54 1.31
CA GLY A 246 10.65 -11.13 2.33
C GLY A 246 10.15 -12.47 2.89
N GLU A 247 8.84 -12.73 2.84
CA GLU A 247 8.18 -13.95 3.30
C GLU A 247 7.75 -14.89 2.15
N CYS A 248 8.11 -14.52 0.91
CA CYS A 248 7.83 -15.30 -0.30
C CYS A 248 8.82 -16.47 -0.44
N LYS A 249 8.31 -17.64 -0.85
CA LYS A 249 9.15 -18.85 -1.04
C LYS A 249 10.08 -18.74 -2.26
N ASP A 250 9.61 -18.16 -3.36
CA ASP A 250 10.33 -18.04 -4.62
C ASP A 250 10.03 -16.67 -5.28
N PRO A 251 10.64 -15.57 -4.77
CA PRO A 251 10.35 -14.23 -5.25
C PRO A 251 10.74 -14.02 -6.71
N GLU A 252 11.83 -14.60 -7.18
CA GLU A 252 12.35 -14.41 -8.54
C GLU A 252 11.37 -14.89 -9.62
N LYS A 253 10.64 -15.98 -9.37
CA LYS A 253 9.65 -16.52 -10.31
C LYS A 253 8.26 -15.94 -10.16
N MET A 254 7.86 -15.58 -8.93
CA MET A 254 6.49 -15.17 -8.63
C MET A 254 6.26 -13.69 -8.84
N LEU A 255 7.19 -12.83 -8.44
CA LEU A 255 7.01 -11.37 -8.46
C LEU A 255 6.92 -10.76 -9.87
N PRO A 256 7.74 -11.14 -10.86
CA PRO A 256 7.62 -10.58 -12.21
C PRO A 256 6.24 -10.80 -12.84
N LYS A 257 5.65 -11.99 -12.62
CA LYS A 257 4.31 -12.31 -13.14
C LYS A 257 3.21 -11.49 -12.43
N ALA A 258 3.32 -11.36 -11.11
CA ALA A 258 2.40 -10.57 -10.32
C ALA A 258 2.43 -9.09 -10.73
N ILE A 259 3.63 -8.51 -10.89
CA ILE A 259 3.81 -7.10 -11.28
C ILE A 259 3.34 -6.84 -12.71
N ASN A 260 3.67 -7.71 -13.66
CA ASN A 260 3.25 -7.52 -15.06
C ASN A 260 1.73 -7.57 -15.25
N SER A 261 1.02 -8.34 -14.41
CA SER A 261 -0.45 -8.39 -14.47
C SER A 261 -1.14 -7.12 -13.99
N VAL A 262 -0.39 -6.18 -13.37
CA VAL A 262 -0.95 -4.91 -12.87
C VAL A 262 -1.48 -4.02 -13.98
N ILE A 263 -0.85 -4.01 -15.17
CA ILE A 263 -1.31 -3.20 -16.31
C ILE A 263 -2.76 -3.54 -16.65
N LEU A 264 -3.05 -4.85 -16.83
CA LEU A 264 -4.40 -5.31 -17.14
C LEU A 264 -5.39 -4.95 -16.04
N ARG A 265 -4.95 -5.09 -14.77
CA ARG A 265 -5.79 -4.76 -13.62
C ARG A 265 -6.12 -3.28 -13.53
N ILE A 266 -5.14 -2.41 -13.73
CA ILE A 266 -5.36 -0.96 -13.74
C ILE A 266 -6.32 -0.59 -14.87
N GLY A 267 -6.04 -1.06 -16.09
CA GLY A 267 -6.91 -0.78 -17.24
C GLY A 267 -8.35 -1.26 -17.01
N LEU A 268 -8.52 -2.48 -16.52
CA LEU A 268 -9.84 -3.11 -16.41
C LEU A 268 -10.58 -2.70 -15.12
N PHE A 269 -9.93 -2.88 -13.95
CA PHE A 269 -10.62 -2.72 -12.65
C PHE A 269 -10.70 -1.27 -12.18
N TYR A 270 -9.79 -0.41 -12.60
CA TYR A 270 -9.84 1.01 -12.21
C TYR A 270 -10.44 1.86 -13.33
N VAL A 271 -9.75 1.98 -14.45
CA VAL A 271 -10.20 2.84 -15.55
C VAL A 271 -11.51 2.32 -16.15
N GLY A 272 -11.60 1.03 -16.46
CA GLY A 272 -12.80 0.40 -17.00
C GLY A 272 -14.01 0.54 -16.07
N SER A 273 -13.82 0.37 -14.76
CA SER A 273 -14.91 0.58 -13.80
C SER A 273 -15.40 2.02 -13.78
N VAL A 274 -14.50 3.00 -13.77
CA VAL A 274 -14.90 4.43 -13.77
C VAL A 274 -15.59 4.81 -15.06
N VAL A 275 -15.10 4.33 -16.22
CA VAL A 275 -15.77 4.53 -17.51
C VAL A 275 -17.18 3.94 -17.50
N LEU A 276 -17.35 2.71 -17.02
CA LEU A 276 -18.68 2.11 -16.94
C LEU A 276 -19.59 2.88 -15.98
N LEU A 277 -19.12 3.27 -14.81
CA LEU A 277 -19.93 4.03 -13.84
C LEU A 277 -20.55 5.27 -14.48
N VAL A 278 -19.79 6.06 -15.24
CA VAL A 278 -20.30 7.28 -15.90
C VAL A 278 -21.16 7.04 -17.12
N CYS A 279 -21.13 5.83 -17.69
CA CYS A 279 -21.99 5.41 -18.79
C CYS A 279 -23.25 4.68 -18.31
N LEU A 280 -23.32 4.26 -17.05
CA LEU A 280 -24.45 3.51 -16.48
C LEU A 280 -25.37 4.41 -15.67
N LEU A 281 -24.84 5.40 -14.99
CA LEU A 281 -25.57 6.43 -14.25
C LEU A 281 -24.92 7.80 -14.50
N PRO A 282 -25.68 8.90 -14.48
CA PRO A 282 -25.13 10.24 -14.57
C PRO A 282 -24.19 10.48 -13.35
N TRP A 283 -23.08 11.18 -13.58
CA TRP A 283 -22.05 11.39 -12.56
C TRP A 283 -22.58 12.06 -11.28
N ASN A 284 -23.64 12.87 -11.36
CA ASN A 284 -24.29 13.55 -10.24
C ASN A 284 -25.21 12.64 -9.41
N ALA A 285 -25.49 11.42 -9.85
CA ALA A 285 -26.19 10.41 -9.06
C ALA A 285 -25.29 9.79 -7.96
N TYR A 286 -23.97 9.91 -8.08
CA TYR A 286 -23.04 9.41 -7.07
C TYR A 286 -22.84 10.43 -5.97
N GLN A 287 -22.64 9.95 -4.72
CA GLN A 287 -22.54 10.81 -3.54
C GLN A 287 -21.27 10.49 -2.73
N ALA A 288 -20.76 11.52 -2.04
CA ALA A 288 -19.70 11.34 -1.04
C ALA A 288 -20.20 10.43 0.10
N GLY A 289 -19.33 9.59 0.63
CA GLY A 289 -19.66 8.66 1.72
C GLY A 289 -20.42 7.41 1.28
N GLN A 290 -20.71 7.26 -0.02
CA GLN A 290 -21.34 6.08 -0.59
C GLN A 290 -20.48 5.45 -1.67
N SER A 291 -20.49 4.12 -1.75
CA SER A 291 -19.80 3.40 -2.80
C SER A 291 -20.56 3.50 -4.13
N PRO A 292 -19.97 4.00 -5.23
CA PRO A 292 -20.62 4.07 -6.52
C PRO A 292 -21.03 2.67 -7.05
N PHE A 293 -20.31 1.62 -6.67
CA PHE A 293 -20.67 0.25 -7.01
C PHE A 293 -21.95 -0.19 -6.29
N VAL A 294 -22.09 0.15 -5.01
CA VAL A 294 -23.31 -0.11 -4.23
C VAL A 294 -24.47 0.69 -4.83
N THR A 295 -24.26 1.96 -5.17
CA THR A 295 -25.25 2.80 -5.83
C THR A 295 -25.76 2.17 -7.12
N PHE A 296 -24.85 1.73 -7.99
CA PHE A 296 -25.21 1.04 -9.25
C PHE A 296 -26.08 -0.20 -8.97
N PHE A 297 -25.59 -1.12 -8.15
CA PHE A 297 -26.32 -2.37 -7.90
C PHE A 297 -27.67 -2.13 -7.18
N SER A 298 -27.77 -1.15 -6.30
CA SER A 298 -29.02 -0.81 -5.63
C SER A 298 -30.08 -0.28 -6.61
N ASN A 299 -29.67 0.35 -7.72
CA ASN A 299 -30.57 0.87 -8.75
C ASN A 299 -30.97 -0.17 -9.81
N LEU A 300 -30.51 -1.42 -9.74
CA LEU A 300 -30.89 -2.49 -10.68
C LEU A 300 -32.31 -3.03 -10.43
N GLY A 301 -32.95 -2.68 -9.32
CA GLY A 301 -34.28 -3.20 -8.97
C GLY A 301 -34.28 -4.68 -8.54
N VAL A 302 -33.12 -5.29 -8.37
CA VAL A 302 -32.97 -6.69 -7.91
C VAL A 302 -32.89 -6.71 -6.38
N PRO A 303 -33.77 -7.41 -5.67
CA PRO A 303 -33.77 -7.46 -4.21
C PRO A 303 -32.39 -7.89 -3.65
N TYR A 304 -31.96 -7.23 -2.59
CA TYR A 304 -30.72 -7.54 -1.82
C TYR A 304 -29.39 -7.40 -2.58
N ILE A 305 -29.35 -7.14 -3.89
CA ILE A 305 -28.07 -7.09 -4.61
C ILE A 305 -27.18 -5.91 -4.16
N GLY A 306 -27.76 -4.77 -3.86
CA GLY A 306 -27.07 -3.64 -3.25
C GLY A 306 -26.49 -4.00 -1.86
N THR A 307 -27.26 -4.72 -1.04
CA THR A 307 -26.79 -5.25 0.25
C THR A 307 -25.60 -6.20 0.10
N ILE A 308 -25.65 -7.12 -0.86
CA ILE A 308 -24.55 -8.05 -1.14
C ILE A 308 -23.31 -7.23 -1.55
N MET A 309 -23.47 -6.26 -2.43
CA MET A 309 -22.35 -5.40 -2.85
C MET A 309 -21.81 -4.58 -1.68
N ASN A 310 -22.68 -4.09 -0.77
CA ASN A 310 -22.23 -3.38 0.42
C ASN A 310 -21.41 -4.27 1.37
N ILE A 311 -21.76 -5.55 1.54
CA ILE A 311 -20.95 -6.52 2.28
C ILE A 311 -19.58 -6.71 1.61
N VAL A 312 -19.53 -6.75 0.28
CA VAL A 312 -18.25 -6.87 -0.44
C VAL A 312 -17.35 -5.65 -0.20
N VAL A 313 -17.86 -4.45 -0.31
CA VAL A 313 -17.05 -3.23 -0.11
C VAL A 313 -16.64 -3.06 1.36
N LEU A 314 -17.48 -3.50 2.31
CA LEU A 314 -17.12 -3.60 3.72
C LEU A 314 -15.96 -4.58 3.92
N SER A 315 -16.00 -5.76 3.30
CA SER A 315 -14.90 -6.73 3.35
C SER A 315 -13.60 -6.16 2.75
N ALA A 316 -13.70 -5.28 1.76
CA ALA A 316 -12.54 -4.61 1.16
C ALA A 316 -11.88 -3.62 2.13
N ALA A 317 -12.66 -2.89 2.93
CA ALA A 317 -12.13 -2.02 3.99
C ALA A 317 -11.44 -2.84 5.09
N LEU A 318 -12.03 -3.94 5.52
CA LEU A 318 -11.42 -4.86 6.50
C LEU A 318 -10.11 -5.47 5.98
N SER A 319 -10.04 -5.83 4.69
CA SER A 319 -8.83 -6.33 4.04
C SER A 319 -7.72 -5.28 4.02
N SER A 320 -8.05 -4.02 3.68
CA SER A 320 -7.09 -2.92 3.68
C SER A 320 -6.53 -2.67 5.08
N LEU A 321 -7.40 -2.61 6.09
CA LEU A 321 -7.03 -2.48 7.50
C LEU A 321 -6.12 -3.63 7.96
N ASN A 322 -6.42 -4.87 7.57
CA ASN A 322 -5.63 -6.07 7.85
C ASN A 322 -4.21 -5.95 7.25
N SER A 323 -4.12 -5.52 6.01
CA SER A 323 -2.86 -5.30 5.29
C SER A 323 -2.03 -4.17 5.89
N GLY A 324 -2.68 -3.12 6.39
CA GLY A 324 -2.05 -2.01 7.09
C GLY A 324 -1.36 -2.45 8.37
N LEU A 325 -2.05 -3.21 9.24
CA LEU A 325 -1.48 -3.75 10.47
C LEU A 325 -0.32 -4.72 10.19
N TYR A 326 -0.47 -5.58 9.19
CA TYR A 326 0.59 -6.48 8.74
C TYR A 326 1.84 -5.70 8.32
N SER A 327 1.68 -4.67 7.51
CA SER A 327 2.80 -3.90 6.94
C SER A 327 3.50 -3.04 8.00
N THR A 328 2.73 -2.32 8.82
CA THR A 328 3.28 -1.43 9.86
C THR A 328 4.08 -2.19 10.91
N GLY A 329 3.62 -3.37 11.32
CA GLY A 329 4.36 -4.23 12.24
C GLY A 329 5.77 -4.54 11.74
N ARG A 330 5.92 -4.86 10.44
CA ARG A 330 7.20 -5.19 9.80
C ARG A 330 8.10 -3.98 9.63
N ILE A 331 7.55 -2.88 9.19
CA ILE A 331 8.30 -1.65 8.98
C ILE A 331 8.82 -1.08 10.30
N LEU A 332 7.99 -1.01 11.35
CA LEU A 332 8.40 -0.55 12.67
C LEU A 332 9.48 -1.47 13.27
N ARG A 333 9.37 -2.78 13.07
CA ARG A 333 10.42 -3.71 13.46
C ARG A 333 11.72 -3.46 12.68
N SER A 334 11.66 -3.30 11.37
CA SER A 334 12.83 -3.00 10.54
C SER A 334 13.50 -1.69 10.94
N LEU A 335 12.73 -0.64 11.24
CA LEU A 335 13.25 0.62 11.77
C LEU A 335 13.92 0.42 13.14
N SER A 336 13.29 -0.34 14.03
CA SER A 336 13.81 -0.61 15.38
C SER A 336 15.12 -1.43 15.34
N MET A 337 15.19 -2.44 14.46
CA MET A 337 16.41 -3.22 14.24
C MET A 337 17.56 -2.36 13.68
N GLY A 338 17.25 -1.38 12.83
CA GLY A 338 18.23 -0.40 12.33
C GLY A 338 18.50 0.78 13.27
N GLY A 339 17.99 0.75 14.52
CA GLY A 339 18.19 1.82 15.50
C GLY A 339 17.36 3.09 15.25
N SER A 340 16.51 3.10 14.23
CA SER A 340 15.71 4.25 13.78
C SER A 340 14.30 4.30 14.37
N ALA A 341 13.97 3.40 15.32
CA ALA A 341 12.75 3.40 16.13
C ALA A 341 13.05 2.84 17.53
N PRO A 342 12.20 3.06 18.55
CA PRO A 342 12.37 2.54 19.90
C PRO A 342 12.60 1.02 19.92
N LYS A 343 13.49 0.55 20.81
CA LYS A 343 13.94 -0.87 20.84
C LYS A 343 12.81 -1.86 21.08
N PHE A 344 11.78 -1.49 21.83
CA PHE A 344 10.65 -2.40 22.11
C PHE A 344 9.87 -2.80 20.86
N MET A 345 9.88 -1.95 19.80
CA MET A 345 9.18 -2.24 18.53
C MET A 345 9.80 -3.39 17.73
N SER A 346 10.99 -3.88 18.12
CA SER A 346 11.60 -5.07 17.50
C SER A 346 11.05 -6.40 18.03
N LYS A 347 10.26 -6.38 19.12
CA LYS A 347 9.76 -7.58 19.77
C LYS A 347 8.81 -8.37 18.86
N MET A 348 9.01 -9.68 18.85
CA MET A 348 8.17 -10.65 18.12
C MET A 348 7.57 -11.69 19.07
N SER A 349 6.41 -12.22 18.66
CA SER A 349 5.82 -13.40 19.32
C SER A 349 6.53 -14.70 18.85
N PRO A 350 6.32 -15.83 19.57
CA PRO A 350 6.79 -17.14 19.12
C PRO A 350 6.29 -17.54 17.72
N GLN A 351 5.15 -16.98 17.29
CA GLN A 351 4.55 -17.20 15.97
C GLN A 351 5.11 -16.28 14.89
N SER A 352 6.24 -15.61 15.16
CA SER A 352 6.91 -14.69 14.24
C SER A 352 6.07 -13.46 13.86
N VAL A 353 5.17 -13.01 14.76
CA VAL A 353 4.37 -11.79 14.60
C VAL A 353 5.10 -10.62 15.30
N PRO A 354 5.36 -9.50 14.63
CA PRO A 354 5.94 -8.30 15.21
C PRO A 354 4.90 -7.53 16.05
N TYR A 355 4.42 -8.15 17.12
CA TYR A 355 3.27 -7.69 17.91
C TYR A 355 3.44 -6.29 18.48
N ALA A 356 4.66 -5.89 18.87
CA ALA A 356 4.88 -4.60 19.47
C ALA A 356 4.66 -3.45 18.46
N GLY A 357 5.08 -3.62 17.20
CA GLY A 357 4.79 -2.67 16.13
C GLY A 357 3.29 -2.62 15.79
N ILE A 358 2.63 -3.77 15.78
CA ILE A 358 1.17 -3.85 15.57
C ILE A 358 0.43 -3.10 16.66
N LEU A 359 0.78 -3.30 17.94
CA LEU A 359 0.13 -2.62 19.07
C LEU A 359 0.32 -1.10 19.04
N VAL A 360 1.49 -0.61 18.61
CA VAL A 360 1.69 0.84 18.39
C VAL A 360 0.73 1.37 17.33
N THR A 361 0.57 0.63 16.23
CA THR A 361 -0.36 1.02 15.16
C THR A 361 -1.82 0.98 15.63
N VAL A 362 -2.21 -0.05 16.40
CA VAL A 362 -3.54 -0.14 17.02
C VAL A 362 -3.79 1.07 17.92
N GLY A 363 -2.80 1.52 18.69
CA GLY A 363 -2.93 2.74 19.50
C GLY A 363 -3.26 3.99 18.66
N ILE A 364 -2.66 4.13 17.47
CA ILE A 364 -3.01 5.23 16.54
C ILE A 364 -4.42 5.04 15.97
N TYR A 365 -4.83 3.80 15.68
CA TYR A 365 -6.18 3.54 15.19
C TYR A 365 -7.26 3.80 16.26
N VAL A 366 -6.96 3.58 17.53
CA VAL A 366 -7.84 4.00 18.66
C VAL A 366 -8.04 5.52 18.64
N PHE A 367 -6.98 6.30 18.35
CA PHE A 367 -7.16 7.73 18.12
C PHE A 367 -8.11 8.00 16.93
N GLY A 368 -8.02 7.23 15.86
CA GLY A 368 -9.00 7.28 14.75
C GLY A 368 -10.43 6.98 15.18
N VAL A 369 -10.64 6.05 16.11
CA VAL A 369 -11.97 5.80 16.72
C VAL A 369 -12.47 7.05 17.44
N VAL A 370 -11.60 7.74 18.18
CA VAL A 370 -11.94 9.02 18.85
C VAL A 370 -12.28 10.11 17.84
N LEU A 371 -11.58 10.18 16.70
CA LEU A 371 -11.93 11.11 15.62
C LEU A 371 -13.31 10.81 15.02
N ASN A 372 -13.67 9.54 14.87
CA ASN A 372 -15.02 9.14 14.44
C ASN A 372 -16.13 9.52 15.44
N PHE A 373 -15.78 9.74 16.70
CA PHE A 373 -16.69 10.29 17.69
C PHE A 373 -16.78 11.82 17.60
N LEU A 374 -15.64 12.52 17.43
CA LEU A 374 -15.58 13.98 17.49
C LEU A 374 -16.02 14.67 16.18
N VAL A 375 -15.61 14.13 15.03
CA VAL A 375 -15.81 14.75 13.70
C VAL A 375 -16.23 13.70 12.64
N PRO A 376 -17.30 12.95 12.87
CA PRO A 376 -17.64 11.77 12.05
C PRO A 376 -17.79 12.06 10.56
N SER A 377 -18.32 13.23 10.19
CA SER A 377 -18.57 13.60 8.79
C SER A 377 -17.34 14.02 8.00
N GLN A 378 -16.23 14.35 8.65
CA GLN A 378 -15.03 14.91 8.00
C GLN A 378 -13.81 13.99 8.11
N VAL A 379 -13.79 13.03 9.04
CA VAL A 379 -12.62 12.23 9.36
C VAL A 379 -12.08 11.48 8.12
N PHE A 380 -12.96 10.95 7.28
CA PHE A 380 -12.58 10.19 6.09
C PHE A 380 -11.68 11.02 5.14
N GLU A 381 -12.12 12.19 4.73
CA GLU A 381 -11.38 13.03 3.77
C GLU A 381 -10.09 13.63 4.37
N ILE A 382 -10.13 14.07 5.64
CA ILE A 382 -8.96 14.65 6.33
C ILE A 382 -7.84 13.61 6.40
N VAL A 383 -8.12 12.41 6.90
CA VAL A 383 -7.07 11.39 7.08
C VAL A 383 -6.62 10.77 5.76
N LEU A 384 -7.51 10.69 4.76
CA LEU A 384 -7.16 10.25 3.41
C LEU A 384 -6.13 11.18 2.76
N ASN A 385 -6.33 12.48 2.89
CA ASN A 385 -5.41 13.48 2.35
C ASN A 385 -4.03 13.40 3.02
N ILE A 386 -3.97 13.23 4.36
CA ILE A 386 -2.70 13.03 5.09
C ILE A 386 -2.03 11.72 4.68
N ALA A 387 -2.79 10.63 4.49
CA ALA A 387 -2.25 9.37 4.00
C ALA A 387 -1.56 9.53 2.63
N SER A 388 -2.13 10.34 1.75
CA SER A 388 -1.58 10.62 0.41
C SER A 388 -0.17 11.24 0.46
N LEU A 389 0.16 12.07 1.47
CA LEU A 389 1.53 12.58 1.67
C LEU A 389 2.52 11.44 1.94
N GLY A 390 2.12 10.47 2.76
CA GLY A 390 2.93 9.29 3.07
C GLY A 390 3.13 8.39 1.84
N ILE A 391 2.10 8.23 1.00
CA ILE A 391 2.17 7.47 -0.27
C ILE A 391 3.16 8.14 -1.23
N ILE A 392 3.01 9.44 -1.48
CA ILE A 392 3.88 10.21 -2.37
C ILE A 392 5.34 10.10 -1.94
N SER A 393 5.61 10.27 -0.63
CA SER A 393 6.94 10.11 -0.06
C SER A 393 7.50 8.70 -0.29
N SER A 394 6.73 7.66 0.01
CA SER A 394 7.13 6.26 -0.15
C SER A 394 7.46 5.92 -1.60
N TRP A 395 6.64 6.37 -2.53
CA TRP A 395 6.83 6.16 -3.96
C TRP A 395 8.05 6.92 -4.49
N ALA A 396 8.30 8.14 -4.00
CA ALA A 396 9.52 8.89 -4.32
C ALA A 396 10.78 8.14 -3.85
N PHE A 397 10.79 7.59 -2.63
CA PHE A 397 11.89 6.76 -2.14
C PHE A 397 12.13 5.51 -2.98
N ILE A 398 11.07 4.82 -3.42
CA ILE A 398 11.17 3.66 -4.32
C ILE A 398 11.91 4.06 -5.61
N ILE A 399 11.50 5.15 -6.26
CA ILE A 399 12.11 5.62 -7.51
C ILE A 399 13.56 6.03 -7.31
N VAL A 400 13.87 6.81 -6.27
CA VAL A 400 15.24 7.25 -5.98
C VAL A 400 16.15 6.06 -5.67
N CYS A 401 15.69 5.08 -4.89
CA CYS A 401 16.44 3.86 -4.62
C CYS A 401 16.71 3.05 -5.90
N GLN A 402 15.72 2.94 -6.80
CA GLN A 402 15.87 2.26 -8.09
C GLN A 402 16.92 2.96 -8.97
N MET A 403 16.91 4.30 -9.03
CA MET A 403 17.94 5.06 -9.76
C MET A 403 19.35 4.80 -9.18
N LYS A 404 19.47 4.74 -7.85
CA LYS A 404 20.74 4.42 -7.16
C LYS A 404 21.20 2.98 -7.40
N LEU A 405 20.25 2.01 -7.40
CA LEU A 405 20.57 0.63 -7.78
C LEU A 405 21.15 0.56 -9.20
N ARG A 406 20.55 1.24 -10.17
CA ARG A 406 21.07 1.26 -11.55
C ARG A 406 22.43 1.92 -11.64
N GLN A 407 22.68 2.97 -10.88
CA GLN A 407 24.01 3.57 -10.77
C GLN A 407 25.01 2.59 -10.18
N ALA A 408 24.65 1.82 -9.15
CA ALA A 408 25.49 0.80 -8.54
C ALA A 408 25.79 -0.36 -9.51
N ILE A 409 24.81 -0.78 -10.32
CA ILE A 409 25.00 -1.79 -11.38
C ILE A 409 25.98 -1.27 -12.45
N LYS A 410 25.81 -0.01 -12.91
CA LYS A 410 26.72 0.62 -13.88
C LYS A 410 28.15 0.72 -13.35
N ASN A 411 28.30 0.99 -12.06
CA ASN A 411 29.61 1.07 -11.40
C ASN A 411 30.21 -0.31 -11.02
N GLY A 412 29.51 -1.41 -11.32
CA GLY A 412 29.96 -2.79 -11.01
C GLY A 412 29.86 -3.17 -9.53
N THR A 413 29.19 -2.34 -8.70
CA THR A 413 29.02 -2.59 -7.24
C THR A 413 27.75 -3.38 -6.91
N ALA A 414 26.82 -3.54 -7.86
CA ALA A 414 25.64 -4.39 -7.73
C ALA A 414 25.49 -5.31 -8.94
N LYS A 415 24.85 -6.47 -8.73
CA LYS A 415 24.58 -7.42 -9.82
C LYS A 415 23.44 -6.91 -10.72
N PRO A 416 23.52 -7.13 -12.04
CA PRO A 416 22.44 -6.85 -12.95
C PRO A 416 21.16 -7.62 -12.58
N VAL A 417 20.00 -6.94 -12.70
CA VAL A 417 18.68 -7.54 -12.49
C VAL A 417 18.01 -7.69 -13.85
N ALA A 418 17.42 -8.86 -14.13
CA ALA A 418 16.76 -9.13 -15.41
C ALA A 418 15.46 -8.33 -15.57
N PHE A 419 14.70 -8.16 -14.47
CA PHE A 419 13.45 -7.41 -14.45
C PHE A 419 13.72 -5.92 -14.27
N LYS A 420 13.52 -5.14 -15.32
CA LYS A 420 13.85 -3.70 -15.34
C LYS A 420 12.62 -2.83 -15.48
N MET A 421 12.64 -1.64 -14.87
CA MET A 421 11.68 -0.58 -15.14
C MET A 421 11.87 -0.08 -16.59
N PRO A 422 10.83 -0.12 -17.44
CA PRO A 422 10.94 0.30 -18.83
C PRO A 422 11.23 1.81 -18.94
N GLY A 423 12.03 2.19 -19.93
CA GLY A 423 12.33 3.60 -20.24
C GLY A 423 13.17 4.36 -19.21
N ALA A 424 13.63 3.73 -18.12
CA ALA A 424 14.48 4.42 -17.16
C ALA A 424 15.88 4.72 -17.75
N PRO A 425 16.48 5.87 -17.44
CA PRO A 425 16.14 6.79 -16.34
C PRO A 425 15.03 7.81 -16.63
N VAL A 426 14.61 7.99 -17.88
CA VAL A 426 13.62 9.02 -18.26
C VAL A 426 12.30 8.82 -17.50
N THR A 427 11.74 7.60 -17.50
CA THR A 427 10.51 7.29 -16.77
C THR A 427 10.65 7.46 -15.27
N SER A 428 11.84 7.27 -14.69
CA SER A 428 12.10 7.54 -13.27
C SER A 428 11.99 9.03 -12.95
N TRP A 429 12.58 9.91 -13.78
CA TRP A 429 12.47 11.35 -13.62
C TRP A 429 11.06 11.87 -13.88
N LEU A 430 10.35 11.35 -14.91
CA LEU A 430 8.96 11.69 -15.17
C LEU A 430 8.05 11.29 -13.98
N THR A 431 8.33 10.14 -13.36
CA THR A 431 7.57 9.72 -12.16
C THR A 431 7.83 10.65 -10.97
N LEU A 432 9.07 11.08 -10.73
CA LEU A 432 9.36 12.07 -9.69
C LEU A 432 8.71 13.41 -9.96
N LEU A 433 8.71 13.86 -11.22
CA LEU A 433 8.03 15.10 -11.64
C LEU A 433 6.51 14.98 -11.42
N PHE A 434 5.92 13.85 -11.80
CA PHE A 434 4.51 13.56 -11.53
C PHE A 434 4.20 13.65 -10.03
N LEU A 435 4.98 13.00 -9.16
CA LEU A 435 4.76 13.06 -7.71
C LEU A 435 4.90 14.49 -7.17
N ALA A 436 5.85 15.27 -7.68
CA ALA A 436 5.98 16.67 -7.33
C ALA A 436 4.77 17.51 -7.79
N SER A 437 4.26 17.27 -9.03
CA SER A 437 3.07 17.95 -9.53
C SER A 437 1.82 17.63 -8.69
N VAL A 438 1.71 16.41 -8.18
CA VAL A 438 0.62 16.03 -7.26
C VAL A 438 0.63 16.85 -5.97
N LEU A 439 1.81 17.10 -5.39
CA LEU A 439 1.91 17.97 -4.22
C LEU A 439 1.47 19.40 -4.52
N VAL A 440 1.80 19.91 -5.74
CA VAL A 440 1.34 21.23 -6.17
C VAL A 440 -0.17 21.26 -6.36
N MET A 441 -0.75 20.22 -7.00
CA MET A 441 -2.21 20.14 -7.16
C MET A 441 -2.91 20.03 -5.81
N MET A 442 -2.34 19.26 -4.87
CA MET A 442 -2.84 19.19 -3.49
C MET A 442 -2.84 20.57 -2.82
N ALA A 443 -1.80 21.37 -3.00
CA ALA A 443 -1.74 22.72 -2.43
C ALA A 443 -2.80 23.67 -3.02
N LEU A 444 -3.24 23.44 -4.26
CA LEU A 444 -4.29 24.20 -4.95
C LEU A 444 -5.72 23.74 -4.61
N ASP A 445 -5.87 22.56 -4.00
CA ASP A 445 -7.16 22.00 -3.58
C ASP A 445 -7.62 22.61 -2.24
N TYR A 446 -8.14 23.83 -2.30
CA TYR A 446 -8.63 24.53 -1.11
C TYR A 446 -10.07 24.06 -0.76
N PRO A 447 -10.40 23.85 0.53
CA PRO A 447 -9.52 24.00 1.70
C PRO A 447 -8.72 22.73 2.07
N ASN A 448 -9.17 21.53 1.67
CA ASN A 448 -8.73 20.27 2.25
C ASN A 448 -7.26 19.93 1.89
N GLY A 449 -6.90 19.99 0.62
CA GLY A 449 -5.55 19.71 0.17
C GLY A 449 -4.56 20.77 0.65
N THR A 450 -4.94 22.07 0.61
CA THR A 450 -4.10 23.17 1.09
C THR A 450 -3.75 22.99 2.57
N TRP A 451 -4.74 22.69 3.44
CA TRP A 451 -4.49 22.42 4.85
C TRP A 451 -3.64 21.17 5.06
N THR A 452 -3.81 20.16 4.21
CA THR A 452 -2.96 18.95 4.26
C THR A 452 -1.50 19.29 3.96
N VAL A 453 -1.23 20.05 2.92
CA VAL A 453 0.16 20.50 2.59
C VAL A 453 0.72 21.37 3.71
N ALA A 454 -0.11 22.19 4.36
CA ALA A 454 0.30 22.98 5.52
C ALA A 454 0.71 22.13 6.74
N THR A 455 0.40 20.83 6.79
CA THR A 455 0.92 19.91 7.82
C THR A 455 2.37 19.47 7.57
N LEU A 456 2.91 19.63 6.35
CA LEU A 456 4.27 19.19 6.01
C LEU A 456 5.37 19.80 6.91
N PRO A 457 5.36 21.11 7.24
CA PRO A 457 6.30 21.67 8.21
C PRO A 457 6.22 20.99 9.58
N VAL A 458 5.02 20.68 10.07
CA VAL A 458 4.82 19.98 11.35
C VAL A 458 5.40 18.57 11.28
N ILE A 459 5.09 17.82 10.21
CA ILE A 459 5.65 16.49 9.97
C ILE A 459 7.19 16.56 9.91
N ALA A 460 7.74 17.55 9.19
CA ALA A 460 9.19 17.74 9.08
C ALA A 460 9.83 18.02 10.46
N VAL A 461 9.24 18.88 11.28
CA VAL A 461 9.73 19.17 12.65
C VAL A 461 9.69 17.90 13.51
N LEU A 462 8.61 17.13 13.47
CA LEU A 462 8.50 15.86 14.21
C LEU A 462 9.56 14.84 13.77
N LEU A 463 9.78 14.72 12.44
CA LEU A 463 10.85 13.86 11.91
C LEU A 463 12.24 14.34 12.34
N VAL A 464 12.49 15.63 12.35
CA VAL A 464 13.77 16.20 12.81
C VAL A 464 13.99 15.92 14.30
N ILE A 465 13.01 16.22 15.16
CA ILE A 465 13.09 15.95 16.60
C ILE A 465 13.32 14.45 16.86
N GLY A 466 12.53 13.59 16.20
CA GLY A 466 12.67 12.14 16.33
C GLY A 466 14.04 11.64 15.85
N TRP A 467 14.58 12.20 14.76
CA TRP A 467 15.93 11.85 14.29
C TRP A 467 17.00 12.24 15.31
N PHE A 468 16.94 13.45 15.86
CA PHE A 468 17.91 13.86 16.88
C PHE A 468 17.89 12.97 18.13
N SER A 469 16.71 12.48 18.52
CA SER A 469 16.55 11.55 19.65
C SER A 469 17.12 10.16 19.35
N LEU A 470 17.05 9.68 18.10
CA LEU A 470 17.40 8.32 17.72
C LEU A 470 18.76 8.18 17.02
N ARG A 471 19.34 9.29 16.51
CA ARG A 471 20.56 9.30 15.69
C ARG A 471 21.78 8.62 16.34
N LYS A 472 21.92 8.74 17.65
CA LYS A 472 23.05 8.12 18.39
C LYS A 472 22.93 6.61 18.28
N ARG A 473 21.76 6.06 18.60
CA ARG A 473 21.47 4.63 18.51
C ARG A 473 21.58 4.10 17.07
N ALA A 474 21.07 4.83 16.09
CA ALA A 474 21.17 4.43 14.68
C ALA A 474 22.62 4.33 14.21
N ARG A 475 23.51 5.24 14.69
CA ARG A 475 24.95 5.22 14.41
C ARG A 475 25.66 4.08 15.13
N GLU A 476 25.33 3.82 16.39
CA GLU A 476 25.88 2.72 17.20
C GLU A 476 25.56 1.37 16.54
N VAL A 477 24.30 1.14 16.21
CA VAL A 477 23.85 -0.08 15.51
C VAL A 477 24.55 -0.23 14.15
N ALA A 478 24.71 0.85 13.40
CA ALA A 478 25.43 0.82 12.12
C ALA A 478 26.93 0.55 12.29
N ALA A 479 27.57 1.03 13.39
CA ALA A 479 28.97 0.80 13.69
C ALA A 479 29.24 -0.64 14.14
N GLU A 480 28.44 -1.17 15.08
CA GLU A 480 28.55 -2.57 15.55
C GLU A 480 28.55 -3.57 14.38
N HIS A 481 27.78 -3.29 13.31
CA HIS A 481 27.71 -4.18 12.16
C HIS A 481 28.85 -3.99 11.15
N ARG A 482 29.55 -2.83 11.17
CA ARG A 482 30.79 -2.64 10.38
C ARG A 482 31.95 -3.46 10.93
N ASP A 483 31.99 -3.62 12.24
CA ASP A 483 33.08 -4.25 12.96
C ASP A 483 32.88 -5.75 13.22
N MET A 484 31.76 -6.33 12.75
CA MET A 484 31.54 -7.77 12.85
C MET A 484 32.60 -8.55 12.04
N PRO A 485 33.39 -9.43 12.70
CA PRO A 485 34.43 -10.21 12.03
C PRO A 485 33.82 -11.08 10.93
N VAL A 486 34.54 -11.13 9.81
CA VAL A 486 34.22 -12.05 8.71
C VAL A 486 34.40 -13.48 9.24
N LYS A 487 33.32 -14.15 9.66
CA LYS A 487 33.39 -15.59 9.88
C LYS A 487 33.76 -16.23 8.53
N GLU A 488 34.96 -16.76 8.42
CA GLU A 488 35.36 -17.60 7.30
C GLU A 488 34.36 -18.73 7.16
N SER A 489 33.84 -18.91 5.97
CA SER A 489 32.89 -19.98 5.62
C SER A 489 33.64 -21.32 5.54
N GLY A 490 34.09 -21.79 6.66
CA GLY A 490 34.71 -23.09 6.87
C GLY A 490 33.87 -23.91 7.87
N ALA A 491 32.58 -24.03 7.66
CA ALA A 491 31.79 -24.94 8.47
C ALA A 491 30.89 -25.78 7.61
N LYS A 492 31.29 -27.06 7.55
CA LYS A 492 30.57 -28.21 7.06
C LYS A 492 29.04 -28.04 7.18
N THR A 493 28.36 -28.25 6.08
CA THR A 493 26.95 -28.61 6.03
C THR A 493 26.72 -29.79 6.97
N VAL A 494 26.22 -29.56 8.15
CA VAL A 494 25.65 -30.63 9.00
C VAL A 494 24.34 -31.01 8.29
N GLN A 495 24.33 -32.18 7.69
CA GLN A 495 23.11 -32.81 7.17
C GLN A 495 22.15 -33.09 8.33
N PRO A 496 20.83 -32.89 8.12
CA PRO A 496 19.81 -33.13 9.16
C PRO A 496 19.55 -34.61 9.50
N ALA A 497 20.44 -35.53 9.12
CA ALA A 497 20.22 -36.98 9.25
C ALA A 497 20.74 -37.59 10.55
N GLU A 498 21.41 -36.86 11.46
CA GLU A 498 21.98 -37.47 12.66
C GLU A 498 21.28 -37.12 14.00
N LEU A 499 20.10 -36.50 13.97
CA LEU A 499 19.36 -36.16 15.19
C LEU A 499 18.16 -37.07 15.52
N TYR A 500 17.99 -38.17 14.76
CA TYR A 500 16.91 -39.15 15.01
C TYR A 500 17.38 -40.61 15.10
N GLY A 501 18.56 -40.83 15.61
CA GLY A 501 19.11 -42.19 15.73
C GLY A 501 19.76 -42.46 17.08
N GLN A 502 19.04 -42.34 18.20
CA GLN A 502 19.39 -43.03 19.46
C GLN A 502 18.26 -42.81 20.51
N LYS A 503 17.24 -43.60 20.43
CA LYS A 503 16.42 -44.08 21.59
C LYS A 503 15.53 -45.22 21.13
N SER A 504 16.08 -46.42 21.08
CA SER A 504 15.34 -47.68 21.27
C SER A 504 16.36 -48.81 21.45
N ALA A 505 16.80 -49.02 22.65
CA ALA A 505 17.26 -50.32 23.21
C ALA A 505 17.55 -50.07 24.69
N GLY A 506 16.71 -50.59 25.55
CA GLY A 506 16.84 -50.61 27.02
C GLY A 506 15.50 -50.58 27.69
#